data_0555151614ef1f9c932fa8cb1460a4a0
#
_entry.id   0555151614ef1f9c932fa8cb1460a4a0
#
_cell.length_a   1.000
_cell.length_b   1.000
_cell.length_c   1.000
_cell.angle_alpha   90.00
_cell.angle_beta   90.00
_cell.angle_gamma   90.00
#
_symmetry.space_group_name_H-M   'P 1'
#
loop_
_entity.id
_entity.type
_entity.pdbx_description
1 polymer ?
#
loop_
_entity_poly.entity_id
_entity_poly.type
_entity_poly.pdbx_seq_one_letter_code
_entity_poly.pdbx_strand_id
1 'polypeptide(L)'
;MKKAVVVIALLSQALGRKFRTIRDNEDRMFINKISAKAVAGSDVAAAVEGLKPWFTAIIHESEGFAGGTVEFVPNGYSKALGMAVACRLWDIPVEDTVCFGDSNNDLEMFSYAHTKVAMRNASPKLLEMADYVTEDMFHFGIRNGLRYLGLID
;
A
#
# COMPACT_ATOMS: atom_id res chain seq x y z
N MET A 1 -4.29 -19.83 11.43
CA MET A 1 -2.86 -19.58 11.23
C MET A 1 -2.21 -20.42 10.13
N LYS A 2 -2.53 -21.71 9.94
CA LYS A 2 -1.89 -22.55 8.88
C LYS A 2 -2.25 -22.15 7.43
N LYS A 3 -3.42 -21.51 7.17
CA LYS A 3 -3.88 -21.18 5.81
C LYS A 3 -3.21 -19.93 5.20
N ALA A 4 -2.77 -18.96 6.00
CA ALA A 4 -2.08 -17.76 5.49
C ALA A 4 -0.66 -18.07 4.98
N VAL A 5 0.02 -19.02 5.62
CA VAL A 5 1.38 -19.45 5.22
C VAL A 5 1.37 -20.16 3.86
N VAL A 6 0.31 -20.91 3.54
CA VAL A 6 0.17 -21.64 2.27
C VAL A 6 0.02 -20.67 1.08
N VAL A 7 -0.66 -19.53 1.26
CA VAL A 7 -0.86 -18.55 0.18
C VAL A 7 0.43 -17.80 -0.18
N ILE A 8 1.28 -17.49 0.80
CA ILE A 8 2.60 -16.90 0.54
C ILE A 8 3.49 -17.89 -0.23
N ALA A 9 3.44 -19.17 0.10
CA ALA A 9 4.19 -20.21 -0.61
C ALA A 9 3.72 -20.40 -2.08
N LEU A 10 2.42 -20.32 -2.35
CA LEU A 10 1.87 -20.43 -3.71
C LEU A 10 2.23 -19.23 -4.60
N LEU A 11 2.19 -18.02 -4.05
CA LEU A 11 2.68 -16.82 -4.76
C LEU A 11 4.18 -16.92 -5.10
N SER A 12 4.97 -17.57 -4.26
CA SER A 12 6.39 -17.77 -4.47
C SER A 12 6.68 -18.71 -5.65
N GLN A 13 5.92 -19.78 -5.78
CA GLN A 13 6.04 -20.69 -6.90
C GLN A 13 5.67 -20.04 -8.23
N ALA A 14 4.58 -19.25 -8.25
CA ALA A 14 4.13 -18.53 -9.44
C ALA A 14 5.12 -17.46 -9.93
N LEU A 15 5.91 -16.86 -9.03
CA LEU A 15 6.88 -15.82 -9.35
C LEU A 15 8.33 -16.35 -9.47
N GLY A 16 8.55 -17.67 -9.38
CA GLY A 16 9.87 -18.28 -9.44
C GLY A 16 10.81 -17.89 -8.30
N ARG A 17 10.29 -17.30 -7.22
CA ARG A 17 11.07 -16.88 -6.05
C ARG A 17 10.96 -17.93 -4.95
N LYS A 18 12.07 -18.29 -4.31
CA LYS A 18 12.07 -19.12 -3.10
C LYS A 18 11.66 -18.26 -1.92
N PHE A 19 10.44 -18.42 -1.42
CA PHE A 19 10.04 -17.85 -0.14
C PHE A 19 10.50 -18.76 0.98
N ARG A 20 11.14 -18.16 1.97
CA ARG A 20 11.51 -18.83 3.20
C ARG A 20 10.29 -18.90 4.11
N THR A 21 9.98 -20.08 4.64
CA THR A 21 8.95 -20.22 5.67
C THR A 21 9.49 -19.63 6.98
N ILE A 22 8.75 -18.72 7.59
CA ILE A 22 9.06 -18.20 8.93
C ILE A 22 8.83 -19.33 9.94
N ARG A 23 9.89 -19.82 10.58
CA ARG A 23 9.84 -20.94 11.50
C ARG A 23 10.07 -20.58 12.95
N ASP A 24 10.71 -19.45 13.24
CA ASP A 24 11.09 -19.00 14.57
C ASP A 24 10.88 -17.48 14.76
N ASN A 25 11.15 -17.01 15.98
CA ASN A 25 10.93 -15.62 16.36
C ASN A 25 11.94 -14.65 15.73
N GLU A 26 13.14 -15.12 15.33
CA GLU A 26 14.17 -14.26 14.75
C GLU A 26 13.77 -13.79 13.36
N ASP A 27 13.14 -14.66 12.56
CA ASP A 27 12.62 -14.31 11.24
C ASP A 27 11.51 -13.24 11.29
N ARG A 28 10.81 -13.12 12.42
CA ARG A 28 9.71 -12.15 12.61
C ARG A 28 10.17 -10.70 12.72
N MET A 29 11.40 -10.47 13.13
CA MET A 29 11.95 -9.11 13.30
C MET A 29 12.13 -8.36 11.98
N PHE A 30 12.08 -9.06 10.84
CA PHE A 30 12.29 -8.49 9.51
C PHE A 30 11.04 -8.47 8.63
N ILE A 31 9.85 -8.71 9.21
CA ILE A 31 8.59 -8.65 8.45
C ILE A 31 8.14 -7.20 8.36
N ASN A 32 8.28 -6.63 7.16
CA ASN A 32 7.83 -5.27 6.86
C ASN A 32 6.37 -5.24 6.39
N LYS A 33 5.89 -6.33 5.78
CA LYS A 33 4.52 -6.45 5.27
C LYS A 33 4.17 -7.91 5.02
N ILE A 34 2.90 -8.26 5.27
CA ILE A 34 2.31 -9.54 4.89
C ILE A 34 1.23 -9.23 3.85
N SER A 35 1.30 -9.84 2.67
CA SER A 35 0.23 -9.80 1.68
C SER A 35 -0.42 -11.17 1.58
N ALA A 36 -1.73 -11.24 1.75
CA ALA A 36 -2.51 -12.46 1.69
C ALA A 36 -3.67 -12.31 0.69
N LYS A 37 -3.91 -13.35 -0.10
CA LYS A 37 -5.09 -13.43 -0.96
C LYS A 37 -6.16 -14.24 -0.25
N ALA A 38 -7.36 -13.67 -0.11
CA ALA A 38 -8.51 -14.40 0.39
C ALA A 38 -8.98 -15.39 -0.69
N VAL A 39 -9.24 -16.61 -0.29
CA VAL A 39 -9.80 -17.68 -1.13
C VAL A 39 -11.11 -18.17 -0.52
N ALA A 40 -11.91 -18.92 -1.27
CA ALA A 40 -13.17 -19.49 -0.76
C ALA A 40 -12.95 -20.21 0.59
N GLY A 41 -13.73 -19.86 1.60
CA GLY A 41 -13.62 -20.37 2.96
C GLY A 41 -12.52 -19.72 3.83
N SER A 42 -11.87 -18.65 3.36
CA SER A 42 -11.00 -17.82 4.21
C SER A 42 -11.84 -16.98 5.17
N ASP A 43 -11.46 -16.99 6.44
CA ASP A 43 -12.02 -16.08 7.45
C ASP A 43 -11.10 -14.85 7.57
N VAL A 44 -11.35 -13.85 6.72
CA VAL A 44 -10.58 -12.61 6.69
C VAL A 44 -10.80 -11.81 7.98
N ALA A 45 -12.01 -11.79 8.51
CA ALA A 45 -12.34 -11.05 9.72
C ALA A 45 -11.58 -11.59 10.94
N ALA A 46 -11.54 -12.92 11.10
CA ALA A 46 -10.77 -13.55 12.16
C ALA A 46 -9.25 -13.30 12.01
N ALA A 47 -8.73 -13.29 10.78
CA ALA A 47 -7.32 -12.99 10.52
C ALA A 47 -6.98 -11.54 10.88
N VAL A 48 -7.84 -10.59 10.50
CA VAL A 48 -7.69 -9.15 10.83
C VAL A 48 -7.71 -8.94 12.34
N GLU A 49 -8.71 -9.49 13.04
CA GLU A 49 -8.82 -9.33 14.49
C GLU A 49 -7.65 -10.01 15.23
N GLY A 50 -7.23 -11.20 14.79
CA GLY A 50 -6.11 -11.92 15.39
C GLY A 50 -4.75 -11.25 15.21
N LEU A 51 -4.57 -10.42 14.17
CA LEU A 51 -3.30 -9.72 13.89
C LEU A 51 -3.31 -8.24 14.33
N LYS A 52 -4.46 -7.69 14.65
CA LYS A 52 -4.66 -6.28 15.06
C LYS A 52 -3.71 -5.76 16.17
N PRO A 53 -3.28 -6.55 17.18
CA PRO A 53 -2.33 -6.06 18.16
C PRO A 53 -0.98 -5.65 17.58
N TRP A 54 -0.60 -6.16 16.40
CA TRP A 54 0.72 -5.94 15.80
C TRP A 54 0.68 -5.30 14.41
N PHE A 55 -0.46 -5.44 13.71
CA PHE A 55 -0.61 -5.04 12.31
C PHE A 55 -1.90 -4.29 12.07
N THR A 56 -1.83 -3.32 11.17
CA THR A 56 -2.98 -2.69 10.53
C THR A 56 -3.29 -3.44 9.24
N ALA A 57 -4.55 -3.81 9.04
CA ALA A 57 -5.01 -4.48 7.82
C ALA A 57 -5.50 -3.47 6.79
N ILE A 58 -5.05 -3.61 5.55
CA ILE A 58 -5.51 -2.87 4.38
C ILE A 58 -6.19 -3.89 3.46
N ILE A 59 -7.49 -3.73 3.25
CA ILE A 59 -8.29 -4.64 2.42
C ILE A 59 -8.45 -4.01 1.04
N HIS A 60 -8.05 -4.74 0.01
CA HIS A 60 -8.25 -4.37 -1.38
C HIS A 60 -9.38 -5.24 -1.94
N GLU A 61 -10.53 -4.62 -2.20
CA GLU A 61 -11.63 -5.27 -2.89
C GLU A 61 -11.31 -5.32 -4.38
N SER A 62 -11.29 -6.52 -4.96
CA SER A 62 -11.14 -6.69 -6.40
C SER A 62 -12.47 -7.12 -7.01
N GLU A 63 -12.97 -6.36 -7.98
CA GLU A 63 -14.11 -6.74 -8.79
C GLU A 63 -13.83 -8.08 -9.50
N GLY A 64 -14.69 -9.07 -9.29
CA GLY A 64 -14.67 -10.33 -10.03
C GLY A 64 -13.95 -11.51 -9.37
N PHE A 65 -13.36 -11.37 -8.18
CA PHE A 65 -12.83 -12.48 -7.39
C PHE A 65 -13.55 -12.59 -6.05
N ALA A 66 -14.03 -13.79 -5.72
CA ALA A 66 -14.64 -14.09 -4.42
C ALA A 66 -13.59 -14.11 -3.28
N GLY A 67 -12.80 -13.05 -3.17
CA GLY A 67 -11.78 -12.90 -2.16
C GLY A 67 -10.78 -11.82 -2.56
N GLY A 68 -10.82 -10.67 -1.91
CA GLY A 68 -9.87 -9.59 -2.10
C GLY A 68 -8.45 -9.94 -1.63
N THR A 69 -7.53 -9.02 -1.78
CA THR A 69 -6.20 -9.09 -1.19
C THR A 69 -6.20 -8.31 0.13
N VAL A 70 -5.59 -8.88 1.16
CA VAL A 70 -5.38 -8.21 2.45
C VAL A 70 -3.90 -8.00 2.66
N GLU A 71 -3.51 -6.77 2.94
CA GLU A 71 -2.17 -6.42 3.35
C GLU A 71 -2.15 -6.11 4.84
N PHE A 72 -1.22 -6.70 5.57
CA PHE A 72 -0.96 -6.40 6.97
C PHE A 72 0.37 -5.64 7.07
N VAL A 73 0.30 -4.41 7.55
CA VAL A 73 1.46 -3.53 7.76
C VAL A 73 1.66 -3.40 9.28
N PRO A 74 2.90 -3.49 9.79
CA PRO A 74 3.14 -3.32 11.22
C PRO A 74 2.55 -1.99 11.73
N ASN A 75 1.95 -2.02 12.92
CA ASN A 75 1.37 -0.83 13.52
C ASN A 75 2.41 0.28 13.67
N GLY A 76 1.99 1.52 13.39
CA GLY A 76 2.87 2.68 13.43
C GLY A 76 3.71 2.89 12.15
N TYR A 77 3.54 2.06 11.12
CA TYR A 77 4.17 2.26 9.82
C TYR A 77 3.13 2.65 8.78
N SER A 78 3.43 3.70 8.02
CA SER A 78 2.59 4.13 6.89
C SER A 78 3.44 4.82 5.82
N LYS A 79 2.85 5.04 4.64
CA LYS A 79 3.51 5.84 3.59
C LYS A 79 3.74 7.28 4.04
N ALA A 80 2.83 7.84 4.85
CA ALA A 80 2.98 9.16 5.45
C ALA A 80 4.18 9.24 6.38
N LEU A 81 4.36 8.24 7.26
CA LEU A 81 5.54 8.18 8.13
C LEU A 81 6.83 8.09 7.30
N GLY A 82 6.85 7.27 6.24
CA GLY A 82 8.00 7.18 5.33
C GLY A 82 8.33 8.54 4.71
N MET A 83 7.33 9.28 4.26
CA MET A 83 7.48 10.63 3.72
C MET A 83 7.99 11.62 4.78
N ALA A 84 7.42 11.59 5.98
CA ALA A 84 7.86 12.44 7.10
C ALA A 84 9.33 12.18 7.50
N VAL A 85 9.75 10.90 7.51
CA VAL A 85 11.14 10.53 7.78
C VAL A 85 12.06 11.06 6.67
N ALA A 86 11.68 10.91 5.40
CA ALA A 86 12.45 11.43 4.27
C ALA A 86 12.59 12.96 4.33
N CYS A 87 11.49 13.68 4.57
CA CYS A 87 11.49 15.13 4.73
C CYS A 87 12.46 15.58 5.83
N ARG A 88 12.42 14.89 6.98
CA ARG A 88 13.32 15.21 8.09
C ARG A 88 14.79 14.89 7.82
N LEU A 89 15.08 13.77 7.13
CA LEU A 89 16.44 13.37 6.80
C LEU A 89 17.12 14.29 5.80
N TRP A 90 16.36 14.87 4.89
CA TRP A 90 16.87 15.72 3.81
C TRP A 90 16.52 17.18 3.98
N ASP A 91 15.98 17.56 5.14
CA ASP A 91 15.58 18.94 5.46
C ASP A 91 14.64 19.55 4.40
N ILE A 92 13.66 18.73 3.96
CA ILE A 92 12.65 19.14 2.98
C ILE A 92 11.42 19.64 3.73
N PRO A 93 10.97 20.88 3.55
CA PRO A 93 9.72 21.36 4.12
C PRO A 93 8.52 20.62 3.51
N VAL A 94 7.46 20.45 4.30
CA VAL A 94 6.25 19.73 3.82
C VAL A 94 5.65 20.44 2.62
N GLU A 95 5.74 21.73 2.54
CA GLU A 95 5.26 22.59 1.45
C GLU A 95 5.87 22.22 0.10
N ASP A 96 7.05 21.62 0.09
CA ASP A 96 7.76 21.17 -1.12
C ASP A 96 7.47 19.71 -1.49
N THR A 97 6.51 19.08 -0.81
CA THR A 97 6.18 17.67 -1.06
C THR A 97 5.06 17.51 -2.08
N VAL A 98 5.24 16.53 -2.96
CA VAL A 98 4.22 16.07 -3.91
C VAL A 98 4.00 14.57 -3.70
N CYS A 99 2.76 14.12 -3.65
CA CYS A 99 2.44 12.71 -3.65
C CYS A 99 1.54 12.32 -4.83
N PHE A 100 1.70 11.08 -5.28
CA PHE A 100 0.84 10.43 -6.27
C PHE A 100 0.21 9.21 -5.63
N GLY A 101 -1.08 8.98 -5.87
CA GLY A 101 -1.79 7.84 -5.30
C GLY A 101 -2.97 7.37 -6.13
N ASP A 102 -3.35 6.11 -5.94
CA ASP A 102 -4.48 5.48 -6.63
C ASP A 102 -5.38 4.65 -5.71
N SER A 103 -4.91 4.25 -4.54
CA SER A 103 -5.64 3.33 -3.68
C SER A 103 -5.69 3.77 -2.21
N ASN A 104 -6.57 3.15 -1.42
CA ASN A 104 -6.83 3.56 -0.04
C ASN A 104 -5.61 3.52 0.89
N ASN A 105 -4.55 2.77 0.53
CA ASN A 105 -3.29 2.77 1.28
C ASN A 105 -2.47 4.06 1.10
N ASP A 106 -2.89 4.97 0.22
CA ASP A 106 -2.28 6.28 -0.01
C ASP A 106 -2.95 7.42 0.78
N LEU A 107 -4.09 7.15 1.44
CA LEU A 107 -4.87 8.17 2.15
C LEU A 107 -4.07 8.94 3.20
N GLU A 108 -3.25 8.22 4.00
CA GLU A 108 -2.42 8.88 5.01
C GLU A 108 -1.33 9.75 4.37
N MET A 109 -0.74 9.29 3.26
CA MET A 109 0.24 10.08 2.50
C MET A 109 -0.40 11.33 1.90
N PHE A 110 -1.63 11.22 1.39
CA PHE A 110 -2.42 12.37 0.91
C PHE A 110 -2.76 13.35 2.04
N SER A 111 -3.00 12.85 3.26
CA SER A 111 -3.22 13.72 4.41
C SER A 111 -1.96 14.46 4.85
N TYR A 112 -0.77 13.92 4.58
CA TYR A 112 0.51 14.49 4.97
C TYR A 112 1.09 15.45 3.93
N ALA A 113 1.08 15.08 2.65
CA ALA A 113 1.70 15.83 1.57
C ALA A 113 1.01 17.17 1.32
N HIS A 114 1.78 18.17 0.89
CA HIS A 114 1.26 19.45 0.47
C HIS A 114 0.48 19.34 -0.84
N THR A 115 1.12 18.87 -1.89
CA THR A 115 0.48 18.69 -3.20
C THR A 115 0.09 17.23 -3.44
N LYS A 116 -1.16 16.99 -3.76
CA LYS A 116 -1.80 15.68 -3.90
C LYS A 116 -2.28 15.46 -5.32
N VAL A 117 -1.70 14.48 -5.99
CA VAL A 117 -2.06 14.11 -7.36
C VAL A 117 -2.69 12.72 -7.35
N ALA A 118 -3.98 12.65 -7.63
CA ALA A 118 -4.66 11.36 -7.79
C ALA A 118 -4.52 10.84 -9.23
N MET A 119 -4.30 9.55 -9.38
CA MET A 119 -4.45 8.88 -10.67
C MET A 119 -5.92 8.85 -11.06
N ARG A 120 -6.26 8.86 -12.35
CA ARG A 120 -7.64 8.86 -12.85
C ARG A 120 -8.48 7.69 -12.30
N ASN A 121 -7.84 6.55 -12.12
CA ASN A 121 -8.44 5.33 -11.57
C ASN A 121 -8.37 5.24 -10.04
N ALA A 122 -8.08 6.34 -9.35
CA ALA A 122 -7.96 6.37 -7.91
C ALA A 122 -9.30 6.11 -7.20
N SER A 123 -9.21 5.70 -5.94
CA SER A 123 -10.38 5.52 -5.08
C SER A 123 -11.14 6.85 -4.90
N PRO A 124 -12.48 6.83 -4.71
CA PRO A 124 -13.27 8.06 -4.58
C PRO A 124 -12.73 9.01 -3.51
N LYS A 125 -12.27 8.49 -2.38
CA LYS A 125 -11.71 9.29 -1.28
C LYS A 125 -10.42 10.03 -1.68
N LEU A 126 -9.56 9.39 -2.49
CA LEU A 126 -8.37 10.06 -3.00
C LEU A 126 -8.70 11.13 -4.03
N LEU A 127 -9.68 10.87 -4.90
CA LEU A 127 -10.16 11.85 -5.86
C LEU A 127 -10.72 13.10 -5.17
N GLU A 128 -11.45 12.94 -4.04
CA GLU A 128 -11.97 14.04 -3.23
C GLU A 128 -10.85 14.86 -2.54
N MET A 129 -9.72 14.23 -2.20
CA MET A 129 -8.59 14.87 -1.52
C MET A 129 -7.59 15.49 -2.47
N ALA A 130 -7.64 15.16 -3.75
CA ALA A 130 -6.63 15.54 -4.73
C ALA A 130 -6.72 17.02 -5.12
N ASP A 131 -5.56 17.67 -5.21
CA ASP A 131 -5.42 19.01 -5.79
C ASP A 131 -5.44 18.93 -7.33
N TYR A 132 -5.00 17.78 -7.89
CA TYR A 132 -5.01 17.53 -9.32
C TYR A 132 -5.26 16.03 -9.60
N VAL A 133 -6.05 15.74 -10.64
CA VAL A 133 -6.29 14.38 -11.12
C VAL A 133 -5.58 14.22 -12.46
N THR A 134 -4.60 13.32 -12.50
CA THR A 134 -3.84 13.00 -13.69
C THR A 134 -4.41 11.77 -14.41
N GLU A 135 -3.79 11.33 -15.50
CA GLU A 135 -4.15 10.10 -16.20
C GLU A 135 -3.79 8.84 -15.39
N ASP A 136 -4.25 7.67 -15.82
CA ASP A 136 -3.85 6.39 -15.26
C ASP A 136 -2.41 6.00 -15.66
N MET A 137 -1.91 4.87 -15.11
CA MET A 137 -0.54 4.43 -15.36
C MET A 137 -0.29 4.03 -16.83
N PHE A 138 -1.31 3.56 -17.55
CA PHE A 138 -1.19 3.17 -18.97
C PHE A 138 -1.12 4.39 -19.91
N HIS A 139 -1.57 5.55 -19.43
CA HIS A 139 -1.55 6.84 -20.13
C HIS A 139 -0.51 7.80 -19.54
N PHE A 140 0.55 7.25 -18.94
CA PHE A 140 1.67 8.02 -18.38
C PHE A 140 1.28 9.02 -17.30
N GLY A 141 0.32 8.70 -16.44
CA GLY A 141 -0.24 9.61 -15.46
C GLY A 141 0.79 10.31 -14.58
N ILE A 142 1.78 9.58 -14.04
CA ILE A 142 2.84 10.21 -13.21
C ILE A 142 3.61 11.26 -14.01
N ARG A 143 4.06 10.94 -15.22
CA ARG A 143 4.76 11.90 -16.10
C ARG A 143 3.92 13.12 -16.39
N ASN A 144 2.66 12.92 -16.74
CA ASN A 144 1.75 14.00 -17.06
C ASN A 144 1.46 14.89 -15.84
N GLY A 145 1.33 14.30 -14.67
CA GLY A 145 1.20 15.03 -13.40
C GLY A 145 2.44 15.86 -13.06
N LEU A 146 3.64 15.28 -13.23
CA LEU A 146 4.89 16.02 -13.02
C LEU A 146 5.07 17.19 -14.00
N ARG A 147 4.65 17.00 -15.27
CA ARG A 147 4.64 18.08 -16.28
C ARG A 147 3.66 19.19 -15.92
N TYR A 148 2.44 18.82 -15.52
CA TYR A 148 1.43 19.77 -15.08
C TYR A 148 1.94 20.66 -13.93
N LEU A 149 2.72 20.07 -13.01
CA LEU A 149 3.33 20.78 -11.89
C LEU A 149 4.61 21.52 -12.26
N GLY A 150 5.10 21.44 -13.50
CA GLY A 150 6.33 22.08 -13.96
C GLY A 150 7.60 21.47 -13.36
N LEU A 151 7.54 20.23 -12.88
CA LEU A 151 8.67 19.54 -12.25
C LEU A 151 9.57 18.83 -13.26
N ILE A 152 9.07 18.56 -14.45
CA ILE A 152 9.82 17.99 -15.59
C ILE A 152 9.33 18.62 -16.90
N ASP A 153 10.14 18.48 -17.96
CA ASP A 153 9.84 18.89 -19.35
C ASP A 153 8.86 17.95 -20.07
#